data_272758f1248d8fd5193c9eb73a06d52d
#
_entry.id   272758f1248d8fd5193c9eb73a06d52d
#
_cell.length_a   1.000
_cell.length_b   1.000
_cell.length_c   1.000
_cell.angle_alpha   90.00
_cell.angle_beta   90.00
_cell.angle_gamma   90.00
#
_symmetry.space_group_name_H-M   'P 1'
#
loop_
_entity.id
_entity.type
_entity.pdbx_description
1 polymer ?
#
loop_
_entity_poly.entity_id
_entity_poly.type
_entity_poly.pdbx_seq_one_letter_code
_entity_poly.pdbx_strand_id
1 'polypeptide(L)'
;MSYESLDLELPTRGVILVTGVNGAGKSSLQEAVSVAYWGKTLRKTPAWKQGVEGSACVTSTEATATRKCTKGGTASLAFQIGKQTFDKRKYNTMTKAQAALDAVIMPWDLWRRTHVFSPTMAAHFTTAKDSDRKRLIESFLGLEMFDRGLVLCRKDLKDARDALADAEQRISVLDGKASVCVTQREDAERAVKLAEQILSKDEEQFEDVPTEESIAAMNAELAELREALTDSQGDLQEVANRFREIERTITDAETRLKIANERIGELANAVCPTCGQEIPKEKRESAEETLLGLRANVEKIRKTADSERGILQSTRTDLNEEIDLLRERATTLSGELRVAKERRAVASSEAARERRETAENNLKASKDRLDRLDKLQGKIRSEKKLAMDAQKDAKSRVEFLEVVERVLGLRGVRVQVLAKALDGINDLASYWLAQITNNPDARLQLKPYSETKTAGVTDALSLEVSGFGGGYGYLAASSGERRRIDVPITMSLATVADAARGVSQGTLWMDEIFDNLDDCGVEAVSGALDELGQERPVVVISHSAKMVERLKPVLHIHVDAGQVSMK
;
A
#
# COMPACT_ATOMS: atom_id res chain seq x y z
N MET A 1 -22.84 -21.88 27.06
CA MET A 1 -22.44 -23.24 26.72
C MET A 1 -23.24 -24.22 27.57
N SER A 2 -23.45 -25.42 27.07
CA SER A 2 -24.36 -26.42 27.69
C SER A 2 -23.68 -27.34 28.71
N TYR A 3 -22.35 -27.22 28.87
CA TYR A 3 -21.57 -28.08 29.75
C TYR A 3 -21.16 -27.35 31.03
N GLU A 4 -21.27 -27.99 32.18
CA GLU A 4 -20.72 -27.51 33.45
C GLU A 4 -19.22 -27.77 33.52
N SER A 5 -18.78 -28.96 33.09
CA SER A 5 -17.38 -29.34 32.90
C SER A 5 -17.30 -30.39 31.82
N LEU A 6 -16.34 -30.28 30.93
CA LEU A 6 -16.07 -31.24 29.88
C LEU A 6 -14.57 -31.24 29.58
N ASP A 7 -13.98 -32.43 29.60
CA ASP A 7 -12.64 -32.69 29.10
C ASP A 7 -12.75 -33.74 28.00
N LEU A 8 -12.20 -33.46 26.83
CA LEU A 8 -12.36 -34.30 25.64
C LEU A 8 -11.11 -34.30 24.80
N GLU A 9 -10.57 -35.48 24.56
CA GLU A 9 -9.48 -35.67 23.62
C GLU A 9 -10.02 -36.19 22.29
N LEU A 10 -9.72 -35.48 21.20
CA LEU A 10 -10.12 -35.85 19.86
C LEU A 10 -8.95 -36.52 19.14
N PRO A 11 -9.20 -37.62 18.39
CA PRO A 11 -8.20 -38.22 17.52
C PRO A 11 -7.63 -37.19 16.53
N THR A 12 -6.36 -37.32 16.19
CA THR A 12 -5.68 -36.44 15.23
C THR A 12 -6.05 -36.74 13.78
N ARG A 13 -6.70 -37.84 13.51
CA ARG A 13 -7.21 -38.29 12.20
C ARG A 13 -8.47 -39.10 12.39
N GLY A 14 -9.24 -39.21 11.32
CA GLY A 14 -10.46 -40.01 11.27
C GLY A 14 -11.72 -39.18 11.39
N VAL A 15 -12.83 -39.86 11.15
CA VAL A 15 -14.17 -39.28 11.32
C VAL A 15 -14.60 -39.45 12.77
N ILE A 16 -14.96 -38.37 13.40
CA ILE A 16 -15.48 -38.27 14.77
C ILE A 16 -16.95 -37.90 14.65
N LEU A 17 -17.81 -38.76 15.13
CA LEU A 17 -19.26 -38.54 15.07
C LEU A 17 -19.80 -38.06 16.41
N VAL A 18 -20.49 -36.92 16.38
CA VAL A 18 -21.20 -36.36 17.54
C VAL A 18 -22.70 -36.47 17.32
N THR A 19 -23.35 -37.25 18.16
CA THR A 19 -24.81 -37.45 18.12
C THR A 19 -25.50 -36.97 19.39
N GLY A 20 -26.82 -36.85 19.34
CA GLY A 20 -27.67 -36.48 20.48
C GLY A 20 -28.91 -35.72 20.04
N VAL A 21 -29.86 -35.57 20.95
CA VAL A 21 -31.11 -34.86 20.68
C VAL A 21 -30.86 -33.38 20.43
N ASN A 22 -31.82 -32.71 19.78
CA ASN A 22 -31.72 -31.26 19.55
C ASN A 22 -31.70 -30.49 20.87
N GLY A 23 -30.78 -29.56 21.00
CA GLY A 23 -30.59 -28.78 22.26
C GLY A 23 -29.66 -29.45 23.28
N ALA A 24 -29.19 -30.70 23.08
CA ALA A 24 -28.30 -31.41 24.02
C ALA A 24 -26.94 -30.74 24.23
N GLY A 25 -26.50 -29.90 23.28
CA GLY A 25 -25.20 -29.23 23.38
C GLY A 25 -24.16 -29.65 22.34
N LYS A 26 -24.53 -30.43 21.33
CA LYS A 26 -23.62 -30.91 20.27
C LYS A 26 -22.79 -29.78 19.65
N SER A 27 -23.43 -28.72 19.18
CA SER A 27 -22.72 -27.57 18.58
C SER A 27 -21.93 -26.74 19.62
N SER A 28 -22.17 -26.95 20.93
CA SER A 28 -21.38 -26.31 21.98
C SER A 28 -19.93 -26.79 22.03
N LEU A 29 -19.65 -28.00 21.52
CA LEU A 29 -18.27 -28.50 21.36
C LEU A 29 -17.48 -27.62 20.36
N GLN A 30 -18.09 -27.36 19.23
CA GLN A 30 -17.51 -26.48 18.22
C GLN A 30 -17.36 -25.04 18.71
N GLU A 31 -18.38 -24.51 19.43
CA GLU A 31 -18.33 -23.19 20.05
C GLU A 31 -17.23 -23.08 21.10
N ALA A 32 -16.94 -24.17 21.85
CA ALA A 32 -15.87 -24.17 22.83
C ALA A 32 -14.49 -23.93 22.18
N VAL A 33 -14.22 -24.55 21.03
CA VAL A 33 -13.01 -24.29 20.24
C VAL A 33 -12.95 -22.85 19.79
N SER A 34 -14.04 -22.33 19.23
CA SER A 34 -14.13 -20.95 18.78
C SER A 34 -13.90 -19.94 19.91
N VAL A 35 -14.47 -20.22 21.07
CA VAL A 35 -14.30 -19.36 22.26
C VAL A 35 -12.89 -19.46 22.82
N ALA A 36 -12.31 -20.65 22.93
CA ALA A 36 -10.96 -20.81 23.47
C ALA A 36 -9.91 -20.05 22.62
N TYR A 37 -9.93 -20.24 21.32
CA TYR A 37 -8.96 -19.61 20.43
C TYR A 37 -9.25 -18.12 20.17
N TRP A 38 -10.50 -17.74 19.93
CA TRP A 38 -10.81 -16.39 19.46
C TRP A 38 -11.72 -15.55 20.37
N GLY A 39 -12.33 -16.17 21.40
CA GLY A 39 -13.29 -15.50 22.27
C GLY A 39 -14.58 -15.08 21.56
N LYS A 40 -14.87 -15.70 20.43
CA LYS A 40 -16.03 -15.44 19.59
C LYS A 40 -16.90 -16.67 19.47
N THR A 41 -18.19 -16.47 19.29
CA THR A 41 -19.15 -17.53 19.03
C THR A 41 -19.59 -17.51 17.57
N LEU A 42 -19.90 -18.68 17.03
CA LEU A 42 -20.40 -18.82 15.67
C LEU A 42 -21.82 -18.23 15.52
N ARG A 43 -22.63 -18.32 16.57
CA ARG A 43 -24.04 -17.92 16.58
C ARG A 43 -24.30 -16.47 16.98
N LYS A 44 -23.28 -15.64 17.12
CA LYS A 44 -23.38 -14.23 17.59
C LYS A 44 -24.05 -14.07 18.96
N THR A 45 -24.05 -15.10 19.77
CA THR A 45 -24.52 -15.07 21.17
C THR A 45 -23.33 -14.77 22.09
N PRO A 46 -23.55 -14.25 23.31
CA PRO A 46 -22.45 -14.12 24.27
C PRO A 46 -21.77 -15.45 24.54
N ALA A 47 -20.43 -15.45 24.52
CA ALA A 47 -19.63 -16.64 24.76
C ALA A 47 -19.84 -17.21 26.17
N TRP A 48 -20.11 -16.34 27.11
CA TRP A 48 -20.24 -16.65 28.53
C TRP A 48 -21.62 -16.25 29.09
N LYS A 49 -22.15 -17.06 30.00
CA LYS A 49 -23.37 -16.70 30.73
C LYS A 49 -23.03 -15.57 31.71
N GLN A 50 -23.86 -14.52 31.73
CA GLN A 50 -23.66 -13.40 32.63
C GLN A 50 -23.68 -13.85 34.11
N GLY A 51 -22.74 -13.34 34.90
CA GLY A 51 -22.63 -13.67 36.33
C GLY A 51 -21.99 -15.03 36.64
N VAL A 52 -21.53 -15.75 35.64
CA VAL A 52 -20.90 -17.09 35.81
C VAL A 52 -19.46 -17.04 35.36
N GLU A 53 -18.57 -17.61 36.16
CA GLU A 53 -17.20 -17.86 35.73
C GLU A 53 -17.16 -19.01 34.74
N GLY A 54 -16.28 -18.87 33.73
CA GLY A 54 -16.11 -19.90 32.73
C GLY A 54 -14.66 -19.96 32.21
N SER A 55 -14.27 -21.15 31.79
CA SER A 55 -13.00 -21.30 31.05
C SER A 55 -13.18 -22.24 29.87
N ALA A 56 -12.46 -21.97 28.80
CA ALA A 56 -12.32 -22.85 27.67
C ALA A 56 -10.83 -22.99 27.35
N CYS A 57 -10.38 -24.20 27.22
CA CYS A 57 -9.00 -24.56 26.88
C CYS A 57 -9.02 -25.48 25.67
N VAL A 58 -8.19 -25.20 24.70
CA VAL A 58 -7.99 -26.08 23.53
C VAL A 58 -6.51 -26.22 23.28
N THR A 59 -6.09 -27.47 23.09
CA THR A 59 -4.72 -27.82 22.72
C THR A 59 -4.72 -28.41 21.32
N SER A 60 -3.89 -27.88 20.43
CA SER A 60 -3.57 -28.45 19.14
C SER A 60 -2.06 -28.67 19.01
N THR A 61 -1.63 -29.20 17.88
CA THR A 61 -0.21 -29.35 17.54
C THR A 61 0.53 -28.00 17.49
N GLU A 62 -0.17 -26.94 17.12
CA GLU A 62 0.42 -25.60 16.94
C GLU A 62 0.43 -24.80 18.23
N ALA A 63 -0.67 -24.83 18.99
CA ALA A 63 -0.82 -24.00 20.16
C ALA A 63 -1.81 -24.58 21.18
N THR A 64 -1.57 -24.28 22.46
CA THR A 64 -2.58 -24.40 23.52
C THR A 64 -3.10 -23.02 23.87
N ALA A 65 -4.40 -22.79 23.82
CA ALA A 65 -5.02 -21.53 24.20
C ALA A 65 -6.04 -21.73 25.32
N THR A 66 -5.94 -20.92 26.36
CA THR A 66 -6.88 -20.91 27.49
C THR A 66 -7.51 -19.53 27.59
N ARG A 67 -8.82 -19.48 27.52
CA ARG A 67 -9.60 -18.27 27.73
C ARG A 67 -10.48 -18.43 28.97
N LYS A 68 -10.41 -17.44 29.85
CA LYS A 68 -11.20 -17.40 31.08
C LYS A 68 -12.06 -16.15 31.12
N CYS A 69 -13.24 -16.29 31.69
CA CYS A 69 -14.15 -15.16 31.97
C CYS A 69 -14.49 -15.14 33.45
N THR A 70 -14.34 -14.01 34.10
CA THR A 70 -14.73 -13.80 35.50
C THR A 70 -16.22 -13.54 35.63
N LYS A 71 -16.78 -13.63 36.85
CA LYS A 71 -18.19 -13.26 37.15
C LYS A 71 -18.54 -11.83 36.71
N GLY A 72 -17.57 -10.91 36.74
CA GLY A 72 -17.74 -9.54 36.29
C GLY A 72 -17.64 -9.35 34.76
N GLY A 73 -17.53 -10.41 33.98
CA GLY A 73 -17.50 -10.36 32.52
C GLY A 73 -16.11 -10.05 31.90
N THR A 74 -15.07 -9.92 32.73
CA THR A 74 -13.72 -9.67 32.22
C THR A 74 -13.14 -10.95 31.63
N ALA A 75 -12.78 -10.90 30.33
CA ALA A 75 -12.14 -12.00 29.63
C ALA A 75 -10.60 -11.89 29.68
N SER A 76 -9.92 -13.03 29.78
CA SER A 76 -8.47 -13.12 29.67
C SER A 76 -8.09 -14.21 28.66
N LEU A 77 -6.92 -14.06 28.04
CA LEU A 77 -6.31 -15.03 27.12
C LEU A 77 -4.91 -15.34 27.59
N ALA A 78 -4.61 -16.62 27.75
CA ALA A 78 -3.27 -17.15 27.87
C ALA A 78 -3.08 -18.22 26.79
N PHE A 79 -1.91 -18.27 26.17
CA PHE A 79 -1.62 -19.28 25.16
C PHE A 79 -0.16 -19.71 25.19
N GLN A 80 0.10 -20.89 24.66
CA GLN A 80 1.42 -21.48 24.55
C GLN A 80 1.67 -21.90 23.11
N ILE A 81 2.85 -21.57 22.58
CA ILE A 81 3.34 -21.98 21.26
C ILE A 81 4.66 -22.71 21.50
N GLY A 82 4.68 -24.01 21.22
CA GLY A 82 5.81 -24.86 21.58
C GLY A 82 6.12 -24.79 23.06
N LYS A 83 7.35 -24.38 23.44
CA LYS A 83 7.77 -24.23 24.85
C LYS A 83 7.53 -22.85 25.43
N GLN A 84 7.05 -21.87 24.64
CA GLN A 84 6.87 -20.50 25.08
C GLN A 84 5.43 -20.23 25.50
N THR A 85 5.25 -19.79 26.74
CA THR A 85 3.95 -19.34 27.26
C THR A 85 3.84 -17.84 27.11
N PHE A 86 2.69 -17.42 26.62
CA PHE A 86 2.34 -16.04 26.36
C PHE A 86 1.14 -15.66 27.20
N ASP A 87 1.28 -14.62 28.01
CA ASP A 87 0.21 -14.10 28.85
C ASP A 87 0.04 -12.59 28.67
N LYS A 88 -0.89 -12.01 29.45
CA LYS A 88 -1.19 -10.58 29.46
C LYS A 88 0.03 -9.68 29.74
N ARG A 89 1.10 -10.21 30.33
CA ARG A 89 2.32 -9.43 30.67
C ARG A 89 3.20 -9.15 29.45
N LYS A 90 3.21 -10.09 28.49
CA LYS A 90 3.98 -9.94 27.24
C LYS A 90 3.29 -9.05 26.21
N TYR A 91 1.95 -9.05 26.22
CA TYR A 91 1.15 -8.24 25.30
C TYR A 91 0.32 -7.23 26.08
N ASN A 92 0.62 -5.95 25.94
CA ASN A 92 -0.07 -4.87 26.64
C ASN A 92 -1.58 -4.79 26.35
N THR A 93 -2.05 -5.44 25.28
CA THR A 93 -3.46 -5.46 24.88
C THR A 93 -3.92 -6.84 24.42
N MET A 94 -5.20 -7.14 24.65
CA MET A 94 -5.85 -8.37 24.17
C MET A 94 -5.76 -8.49 22.65
N THR A 95 -5.87 -7.38 21.92
CA THR A 95 -5.78 -7.34 20.44
C THR A 95 -4.42 -7.81 19.94
N LYS A 96 -3.33 -7.38 20.59
CA LYS A 96 -1.97 -7.83 20.21
C LYS A 96 -1.75 -9.30 20.55
N ALA A 97 -2.25 -9.75 21.69
CA ALA A 97 -2.19 -11.17 22.08
C ALA A 97 -2.97 -12.03 21.07
N GLN A 98 -4.17 -11.61 20.70
CA GLN A 98 -4.99 -12.33 19.70
C GLN A 98 -4.30 -12.37 18.34
N ALA A 99 -3.75 -11.26 17.87
CA ALA A 99 -3.05 -11.21 16.58
C ALA A 99 -1.84 -12.16 16.55
N ALA A 100 -1.12 -12.32 17.66
CA ALA A 100 -0.01 -13.25 17.76
C ALA A 100 -0.48 -14.72 17.72
N LEU A 101 -1.59 -15.04 18.35
CA LEU A 101 -2.20 -16.37 18.29
C LEU A 101 -2.75 -16.65 16.87
N ASP A 102 -3.45 -15.70 16.26
CA ASP A 102 -4.00 -15.81 14.89
C ASP A 102 -2.92 -16.03 13.82
N ALA A 103 -1.71 -15.56 14.07
CA ALA A 103 -0.58 -15.79 13.17
C ALA A 103 -0.16 -17.27 13.15
N VAL A 104 -0.41 -18.01 14.24
CA VAL A 104 -0.02 -19.42 14.38
C VAL A 104 -1.16 -20.37 14.01
N ILE A 105 -2.35 -20.13 14.55
CA ILE A 105 -3.49 -21.01 14.29
C ILE A 105 -4.23 -20.64 13.01
N MET A 106 -4.79 -19.52 12.93
CA MET A 106 -5.44 -18.81 11.79
C MET A 106 -6.44 -17.76 12.34
N PRO A 107 -6.75 -16.68 11.58
CA PRO A 107 -7.78 -15.74 11.96
C PRO A 107 -9.17 -16.38 12.05
N TRP A 108 -10.00 -15.94 13.01
CA TRP A 108 -11.34 -16.47 13.22
C TRP A 108 -12.25 -16.43 12.00
N ASP A 109 -12.22 -15.32 11.24
CA ASP A 109 -13.05 -15.16 10.03
C ASP A 109 -12.65 -16.14 8.93
N LEU A 110 -11.39 -16.52 8.87
CA LEU A 110 -10.90 -17.54 7.97
C LEU A 110 -11.34 -18.92 8.44
N TRP A 111 -11.02 -19.30 9.69
CA TRP A 111 -11.37 -20.59 10.25
C TRP A 111 -12.85 -20.92 10.11
N ARG A 112 -13.74 -20.03 10.52
CA ARG A 112 -15.18 -20.25 10.44
C ARG A 112 -15.72 -20.41 9.02
N ARG A 113 -15.02 -19.89 8.01
CA ARG A 113 -15.44 -19.95 6.59
C ARG A 113 -14.83 -21.12 5.83
N THR A 114 -13.74 -21.68 6.33
CA THR A 114 -13.03 -22.78 5.67
C THR A 114 -13.15 -24.10 6.44
N HIS A 115 -13.20 -24.06 7.78
CA HIS A 115 -13.19 -25.26 8.63
C HIS A 115 -14.52 -25.56 9.32
N VAL A 116 -15.53 -24.75 9.08
CA VAL A 116 -16.84 -24.90 9.70
C VAL A 116 -17.91 -24.91 8.62
N PHE A 117 -18.59 -26.03 8.50
CA PHE A 117 -19.80 -26.18 7.73
C PHE A 117 -21.00 -26.22 8.68
N SER A 118 -21.98 -25.35 8.51
CA SER A 118 -23.25 -25.37 9.25
C SER A 118 -24.36 -24.73 8.43
N PRO A 119 -25.55 -25.35 8.40
CA PRO A 119 -26.70 -24.82 7.66
C PRO A 119 -27.18 -23.45 8.14
N THR A 120 -26.92 -23.12 9.40
CA THR A 120 -27.36 -21.88 10.04
C THR A 120 -26.42 -20.71 9.81
N MET A 121 -25.24 -20.94 9.25
CA MET A 121 -24.30 -19.86 8.96
C MET A 121 -24.64 -19.21 7.63
N ALA A 122 -25.10 -17.97 7.69
CA ALA A 122 -25.52 -17.16 6.56
C ALA A 122 -24.39 -16.81 5.54
N ALA A 123 -23.24 -17.40 5.66
CA ALA A 123 -22.06 -17.07 4.85
C ALA A 123 -21.36 -18.33 4.31
N HIS A 124 -22.11 -19.25 3.72
CA HIS A 124 -21.48 -20.28 2.91
C HIS A 124 -20.72 -19.61 1.76
N PHE A 125 -19.56 -20.14 1.46
CA PHE A 125 -18.75 -19.68 0.33
C PHE A 125 -19.55 -19.68 -0.98
N THR A 126 -20.38 -20.70 -1.19
CA THR A 126 -21.22 -20.88 -2.39
C THR A 126 -22.30 -19.83 -2.55
N THR A 127 -22.88 -19.35 -1.45
CA THR A 127 -23.91 -18.28 -1.47
C THR A 127 -23.32 -16.88 -1.29
N ALA A 128 -22.03 -16.78 -0.98
CA ALA A 128 -21.36 -15.50 -0.86
C ALA A 128 -21.32 -14.75 -2.20
N LYS A 129 -21.25 -13.43 -2.13
CA LYS A 129 -21.02 -12.62 -3.33
C LYS A 129 -19.63 -12.87 -3.87
N ASP A 130 -19.47 -12.72 -5.18
CA ASP A 130 -18.21 -12.97 -5.88
C ASP A 130 -17.01 -12.23 -5.29
N SER A 131 -17.22 -10.99 -4.85
CA SER A 131 -16.20 -10.19 -4.17
C SER A 131 -15.78 -10.76 -2.80
N ASP A 132 -16.71 -11.38 -2.08
CA ASP A 132 -16.45 -11.96 -0.76
C ASP A 132 -15.73 -13.31 -0.86
N ARG A 133 -16.06 -14.10 -1.90
CA ARG A 133 -15.32 -15.31 -2.24
C ARG A 133 -13.86 -15.01 -2.55
N LYS A 134 -13.63 -14.02 -3.42
CA LYS A 134 -12.28 -13.58 -3.78
C LYS A 134 -11.50 -13.17 -2.54
N ARG A 135 -12.10 -12.34 -1.71
CA ARG A 135 -11.45 -11.82 -0.50
C ARG A 135 -11.13 -12.91 0.52
N LEU A 136 -11.99 -13.92 0.64
CA LEU A 136 -11.70 -15.07 1.49
C LEU A 136 -10.44 -15.80 1.01
N ILE A 137 -10.36 -16.10 -0.28
CA ILE A 137 -9.20 -16.78 -0.86
C ILE A 137 -7.95 -15.93 -0.70
N GLU A 138 -8.01 -14.64 -1.01
CA GLU A 138 -6.89 -13.72 -0.82
C GLU A 138 -6.40 -13.66 0.63
N SER A 139 -7.31 -13.77 1.61
CA SER A 139 -6.95 -13.71 3.03
C SER A 139 -6.15 -14.93 3.49
N PHE A 140 -6.50 -16.14 3.05
CA PHE A 140 -5.70 -17.31 3.44
C PHE A 140 -4.41 -17.46 2.64
N LEU A 141 -4.36 -16.95 1.43
CA LEU A 141 -3.12 -16.83 0.65
C LEU A 141 -2.18 -15.74 1.19
N GLY A 142 -2.63 -14.98 2.18
CA GLY A 142 -1.83 -13.90 2.76
C GLY A 142 -1.58 -12.73 1.80
N LEU A 143 -2.43 -12.56 0.77
CA LEU A 143 -2.24 -11.54 -0.28
C LEU A 143 -2.35 -10.12 0.26
N GLU A 144 -2.87 -9.92 1.48
CA GLU A 144 -2.83 -8.65 2.21
C GLU A 144 -1.39 -8.14 2.45
N MET A 145 -0.40 -9.05 2.41
CA MET A 145 1.00 -8.64 2.48
C MET A 145 1.40 -7.78 1.27
N PHE A 146 0.82 -8.04 0.09
CA PHE A 146 1.04 -7.22 -1.11
C PHE A 146 0.43 -5.83 -0.95
N ASP A 147 -0.74 -5.71 -0.33
CA ASP A 147 -1.36 -4.41 -0.06
C ASP A 147 -0.50 -3.58 0.90
N ARG A 148 0.01 -4.22 1.97
CA ARG A 148 0.97 -3.57 2.89
C ARG A 148 2.28 -3.21 2.21
N GLY A 149 2.81 -4.12 1.39
CA GLY A 149 4.01 -3.87 0.58
C GLY A 149 3.79 -2.72 -0.40
N LEU A 150 2.62 -2.64 -1.03
CA LEU A 150 2.25 -1.57 -1.96
C LEU A 150 2.16 -0.21 -1.26
N VAL A 151 1.59 -0.16 -0.06
CA VAL A 151 1.54 1.08 0.75
C VAL A 151 2.95 1.56 1.10
N LEU A 152 3.84 0.66 1.53
CA LEU A 152 5.23 0.99 1.83
C LEU A 152 5.96 1.43 0.56
N CYS A 153 5.81 0.69 -0.54
CA CYS A 153 6.40 1.02 -1.83
C CYS A 153 5.97 2.41 -2.32
N ARG A 154 4.69 2.76 -2.20
CA ARG A 154 4.18 4.09 -2.57
C ARG A 154 4.74 5.20 -1.72
N LYS A 155 4.95 4.94 -0.43
CA LYS A 155 5.63 5.89 0.46
C LYS A 155 7.08 6.08 0.00
N ASP A 156 7.82 4.98 -0.16
CA ASP A 156 9.21 5.02 -0.59
C ASP A 156 9.36 5.67 -1.99
N LEU A 157 8.40 5.43 -2.89
CA LEU A 157 8.36 6.05 -4.21
C LEU A 157 8.14 7.56 -4.13
N LYS A 158 7.27 8.00 -3.24
CA LYS A 158 7.09 9.43 -2.96
C LYS A 158 8.39 10.05 -2.44
N ASP A 159 9.00 9.42 -1.42
CA ASP A 159 10.24 9.91 -0.84
C ASP A 159 11.38 9.96 -1.88
N ALA A 160 11.44 8.97 -2.79
CA ALA A 160 12.41 8.93 -3.89
C ALA A 160 12.14 10.02 -4.94
N ARG A 161 10.87 10.31 -5.26
CA ARG A 161 10.50 11.41 -6.18
C ARG A 161 10.81 12.77 -5.57
N ASP A 162 10.58 12.95 -4.29
CA ASP A 162 10.93 14.17 -3.56
C ASP A 162 12.45 14.37 -3.55
N ALA A 163 13.22 13.31 -3.31
CA ALA A 163 14.68 13.35 -3.39
C ALA A 163 15.20 13.67 -4.80
N LEU A 164 14.55 13.15 -5.85
CA LEU A 164 14.86 13.47 -7.24
C LEU A 164 14.62 14.95 -7.52
N ALA A 165 13.47 15.48 -7.13
CA ALA A 165 13.12 16.88 -7.30
C ALA A 165 14.10 17.81 -6.55
N ASP A 166 14.50 17.44 -5.32
CA ASP A 166 15.48 18.19 -4.56
C ASP A 166 16.86 18.19 -5.22
N ALA A 167 17.28 17.05 -5.79
CA ALA A 167 18.54 16.97 -6.53
C ALA A 167 18.50 17.83 -7.81
N GLU A 168 17.41 17.80 -8.56
CA GLU A 168 17.18 18.64 -9.74
C GLU A 168 17.20 20.13 -9.39
N GLN A 169 16.57 20.49 -8.29
CA GLN A 169 16.61 21.85 -7.78
C GLN A 169 18.02 22.29 -7.43
N ARG A 170 18.78 21.46 -6.73
CA ARG A 170 20.18 21.75 -6.39
C ARG A 170 21.03 21.96 -7.64
N ILE A 171 20.86 21.14 -8.66
CA ILE A 171 21.57 21.26 -9.93
C ILE A 171 21.22 22.62 -10.56
N SER A 172 19.94 22.98 -10.64
CA SER A 172 19.48 24.26 -11.20
C SER A 172 20.07 25.45 -10.47
N VAL A 173 20.09 25.42 -9.12
CA VAL A 173 20.71 26.48 -8.31
C VAL A 173 22.22 26.58 -8.56
N LEU A 174 22.90 25.43 -8.67
CA LEU A 174 24.34 25.39 -8.94
C LEU A 174 24.66 25.88 -10.36
N ASP A 175 23.80 25.61 -11.34
CA ASP A 175 23.93 26.14 -12.70
C ASP A 175 23.78 27.66 -12.72
N GLY A 176 22.80 28.19 -11.98
CA GLY A 176 22.69 29.66 -11.80
C GLY A 176 23.95 30.27 -11.17
N LYS A 177 24.48 29.67 -10.10
CA LYS A 177 25.73 30.10 -9.47
C LYS A 177 26.92 29.99 -10.40
N ALA A 178 27.00 28.92 -11.20
CA ALA A 178 28.05 28.74 -12.18
C ALA A 178 28.02 29.85 -13.27
N SER A 179 26.84 30.17 -13.77
CA SER A 179 26.64 31.24 -14.74
C SER A 179 27.11 32.60 -14.20
N VAL A 180 26.68 32.96 -12.99
CA VAL A 180 27.12 34.18 -12.32
C VAL A 180 28.64 34.18 -12.11
N CYS A 181 29.23 33.05 -11.72
CA CYS A 181 30.68 32.93 -11.54
C CYS A 181 31.43 33.17 -12.87
N VAL A 182 30.93 32.62 -13.98
CA VAL A 182 31.50 32.81 -15.31
C VAL A 182 31.47 34.31 -15.70
N THR A 183 30.33 34.95 -15.54
CA THR A 183 30.19 36.41 -15.85
C THR A 183 31.17 37.26 -15.01
N GLN A 184 31.23 36.99 -13.70
CA GLN A 184 32.15 37.70 -12.81
C GLN A 184 33.62 37.44 -13.15
N ARG A 185 33.95 36.26 -13.66
CA ARG A 185 35.29 35.88 -14.11
C ARG A 185 35.66 36.67 -15.37
N GLU A 186 34.75 36.71 -16.34
CA GLU A 186 34.93 37.51 -17.57
C GLU A 186 35.14 39.00 -17.25
N ASP A 187 34.40 39.54 -16.27
CA ASP A 187 34.58 40.90 -15.79
C ASP A 187 35.97 41.09 -15.15
N ALA A 188 36.41 40.14 -14.35
CA ALA A 188 37.73 40.19 -13.71
C ALA A 188 38.87 40.04 -14.76
N GLU A 189 38.70 39.16 -15.74
CA GLU A 189 39.65 39.00 -16.86
C GLU A 189 39.74 40.29 -17.71
N ARG A 190 38.59 40.92 -17.97
CA ARG A 190 38.55 42.23 -18.63
C ARG A 190 39.28 43.30 -17.83
N ALA A 191 39.07 43.31 -16.50
CA ALA A 191 39.75 44.25 -15.62
C ALA A 191 41.27 44.01 -15.57
N VAL A 192 41.74 42.74 -15.60
CA VAL A 192 43.16 42.39 -15.72
C VAL A 192 43.75 42.90 -17.01
N LYS A 193 43.09 42.57 -18.16
CA LYS A 193 43.54 43.05 -19.49
C LYS A 193 43.61 44.58 -19.58
N LEU A 194 42.61 45.26 -18.99
CA LEU A 194 42.58 46.70 -18.95
C LEU A 194 43.74 47.28 -18.15
N ALA A 195 44.00 46.72 -16.96
CA ALA A 195 45.09 47.16 -16.11
C ALA A 195 46.46 46.91 -16.78
N GLU A 196 46.63 45.75 -17.44
CA GLU A 196 47.85 45.45 -18.22
C GLU A 196 48.04 46.37 -19.42
N GLN A 197 46.95 46.74 -20.12
CA GLN A 197 47.00 47.72 -21.23
C GLN A 197 47.35 49.14 -20.75
N ILE A 198 46.84 49.54 -19.56
CA ILE A 198 47.20 50.84 -18.97
C ILE A 198 48.70 50.86 -18.61
N LEU A 199 49.20 49.78 -18.01
CA LEU A 199 50.60 49.67 -17.65
C LEU A 199 51.55 49.62 -18.84
N SER A 200 51.08 49.14 -20.00
CA SER A 200 51.87 49.06 -21.24
C SER A 200 51.82 50.35 -22.13
N LYS A 201 50.84 51.25 -21.91
CA LYS A 201 50.61 52.41 -22.77
C LYS A 201 51.03 53.75 -22.18
N ASP A 202 51.97 53.82 -21.30
CA ASP A 202 52.36 54.99 -20.51
C ASP A 202 53.01 56.15 -21.33
N GLU A 203 52.79 56.25 -22.66
CA GLU A 203 53.52 57.22 -23.53
C GLU A 203 52.72 58.05 -24.52
N GLU A 204 51.38 58.09 -24.57
CA GLU A 204 50.69 58.90 -25.56
C GLU A 204 49.69 59.93 -24.98
N GLN A 205 49.86 61.23 -25.46
CA GLN A 205 49.13 62.44 -25.11
C GLN A 205 47.66 62.42 -25.54
N PHE A 206 46.77 63.05 -24.72
CA PHE A 206 45.34 63.16 -25.03
C PHE A 206 44.78 64.58 -24.77
N GLU A 207 44.05 65.12 -25.75
CA GLU A 207 43.12 66.24 -25.63
C GLU A 207 41.71 65.72 -25.26
N ASP A 208 41.09 66.31 -24.27
CA ASP A 208 39.75 66.08 -23.74
C ASP A 208 39.69 65.06 -22.59
N VAL A 209 39.78 65.58 -21.38
CA VAL A 209 39.78 64.73 -20.14
C VAL A 209 38.44 64.82 -19.41
N PRO A 210 37.72 63.69 -19.23
CA PRO A 210 36.49 63.66 -18.42
C PRO A 210 36.73 64.12 -16.98
N THR A 211 35.74 64.79 -16.39
CA THR A 211 35.82 65.26 -15.01
C THR A 211 35.64 64.10 -14.02
N GLU A 212 36.12 64.26 -12.76
CA GLU A 212 36.00 63.26 -11.72
C GLU A 212 34.54 62.96 -11.37
N GLU A 213 33.71 64.02 -11.44
CA GLU A 213 32.28 63.93 -11.20
C GLU A 213 31.56 63.09 -12.25
N SER A 214 31.95 63.21 -13.54
CA SER A 214 31.37 62.43 -14.62
C SER A 214 31.66 60.91 -14.45
N ILE A 215 32.90 60.60 -14.06
CA ILE A 215 33.32 59.22 -13.83
C ILE A 215 32.62 58.61 -12.57
N ALA A 216 32.40 59.41 -11.52
CA ALA A 216 31.69 58.98 -10.33
C ALA A 216 30.21 58.71 -10.63
N ALA A 217 29.55 59.55 -11.44
CA ALA A 217 28.17 59.34 -11.86
C ALA A 217 27.97 58.04 -12.65
N MET A 218 28.85 57.73 -13.60
CA MET A 218 28.82 56.47 -14.37
C MET A 218 29.06 55.23 -13.52
N ASN A 219 29.92 55.34 -12.49
CA ASN A 219 30.14 54.25 -11.57
C ASN A 219 28.91 53.97 -10.68
N ALA A 220 28.21 55.01 -10.24
CA ALA A 220 26.99 54.89 -9.45
C ALA A 220 25.88 54.20 -10.26
N GLU A 221 25.65 54.63 -11.51
CA GLU A 221 24.68 54.03 -12.41
C GLU A 221 24.97 52.53 -12.67
N LEU A 222 26.26 52.18 -12.83
CA LEU A 222 26.65 50.79 -13.04
C LEU A 222 26.41 49.90 -11.78
N ALA A 223 26.59 50.46 -10.59
CA ALA A 223 26.31 49.78 -9.35
C ALA A 223 24.81 49.52 -9.19
N GLU A 224 23.97 50.50 -9.48
CA GLU A 224 22.50 50.34 -9.44
C GLU A 224 22.02 49.28 -10.42
N LEU A 225 22.57 49.26 -11.64
CA LEU A 225 22.22 48.21 -12.61
C LEU A 225 22.59 46.78 -12.15
N ARG A 226 23.70 46.65 -11.42
CA ARG A 226 24.13 45.34 -10.88
C ARG A 226 23.29 44.89 -9.71
N GLU A 227 22.86 45.80 -8.87
CA GLU A 227 21.94 45.51 -7.76
C GLU A 227 20.58 45.08 -8.32
N ALA A 228 20.00 45.84 -9.25
CA ALA A 228 18.75 45.49 -9.92
C ALA A 228 18.81 44.12 -10.61
N LEU A 229 19.95 43.79 -11.25
CA LEU A 229 20.15 42.46 -11.87
C LEU A 229 20.11 41.32 -10.85
N THR A 230 20.69 41.54 -9.68
CA THR A 230 20.70 40.54 -8.60
C THR A 230 19.31 40.33 -8.05
N ASP A 231 18.54 41.40 -7.89
CA ASP A 231 17.16 41.35 -7.37
C ASP A 231 16.23 40.61 -8.36
N SER A 232 16.26 40.95 -9.63
CA SER A 232 15.46 40.28 -10.68
C SER A 232 15.82 38.80 -10.81
N GLN A 233 17.08 38.40 -10.56
CA GLN A 233 17.49 36.99 -10.51
C GLN A 233 16.92 36.27 -9.28
N GLY A 234 16.83 36.96 -8.14
CA GLY A 234 16.18 36.46 -6.91
C GLY A 234 14.70 36.19 -7.15
N ASP A 235 14.01 37.15 -7.75
CA ASP A 235 12.58 37.04 -8.06
C ASP A 235 12.30 35.90 -9.05
N LEU A 236 13.15 35.72 -10.05
CA LEU A 236 13.05 34.60 -11.00
C LEU A 236 13.17 33.23 -10.28
N GLN A 237 14.05 33.16 -9.30
CA GLN A 237 14.20 31.96 -8.48
C GLN A 237 12.96 31.70 -7.61
N GLU A 238 12.35 32.74 -7.07
CA GLU A 238 11.10 32.67 -6.31
C GLU A 238 9.94 32.17 -7.21
N VAL A 239 9.83 32.68 -8.41
CA VAL A 239 8.87 32.20 -9.41
C VAL A 239 9.08 30.72 -9.70
N ALA A 240 10.32 30.27 -9.87
CA ALA A 240 10.64 28.86 -10.11
C ALA A 240 10.27 27.95 -8.90
N ASN A 241 10.43 28.46 -7.68
CA ASN A 241 10.01 27.78 -6.45
C ASN A 241 8.48 27.64 -6.42
N ARG A 242 7.77 28.70 -6.74
CA ARG A 242 6.30 28.73 -6.75
C ARG A 242 5.69 27.77 -7.78
N PHE A 243 6.31 27.66 -8.95
CA PHE A 243 5.91 26.62 -9.93
C PHE A 243 5.95 25.22 -9.36
N ARG A 244 7.04 24.89 -8.65
CA ARG A 244 7.20 23.56 -8.03
C ARG A 244 6.19 23.30 -6.92
N GLU A 245 5.85 24.29 -6.15
CA GLU A 245 4.82 24.21 -5.11
C GLU A 245 3.43 23.94 -5.70
N ILE A 246 3.10 24.62 -6.77
CA ILE A 246 1.83 24.41 -7.51
C ILE A 246 1.77 22.98 -8.04
N GLU A 247 2.83 22.47 -8.65
CA GLU A 247 2.89 21.12 -9.19
C GLU A 247 2.71 20.02 -8.10
N ARG A 248 3.34 20.24 -6.94
CA ARG A 248 3.15 19.37 -5.76
C ARG A 248 1.70 19.38 -5.30
N THR A 249 1.08 20.55 -5.23
CA THR A 249 -0.31 20.69 -4.78
C THR A 249 -1.29 19.95 -5.70
N ILE A 250 -1.09 20.03 -7.01
CA ILE A 250 -1.90 19.31 -8.00
C ILE A 250 -1.72 17.80 -7.82
N THR A 251 -0.47 17.34 -7.78
CA THR A 251 -0.13 15.92 -7.67
C THR A 251 -0.71 15.29 -6.39
N ASP A 252 -0.63 15.99 -5.27
CA ASP A 252 -1.18 15.55 -3.98
C ASP A 252 -2.72 15.44 -4.04
N ALA A 253 -3.36 16.43 -4.64
CA ALA A 253 -4.81 16.46 -4.81
C ALA A 253 -5.30 15.33 -5.73
N GLU A 254 -4.62 15.08 -6.85
CA GLU A 254 -4.91 14.00 -7.79
C GLU A 254 -4.70 12.62 -7.18
N THR A 255 -3.64 12.48 -6.37
CA THR A 255 -3.34 11.22 -5.67
C THR A 255 -4.44 10.89 -4.66
N ARG A 256 -4.89 11.88 -3.89
CA ARG A 256 -6.01 11.72 -2.94
C ARG A 256 -7.31 11.35 -3.66
N LEU A 257 -7.58 11.97 -4.79
CA LEU A 257 -8.75 11.66 -5.61
C LEU A 257 -8.68 10.22 -6.16
N LYS A 258 -7.51 9.81 -6.63
CA LYS A 258 -7.28 8.44 -7.14
C LYS A 258 -7.54 7.40 -6.05
N ILE A 259 -6.95 7.59 -4.87
CA ILE A 259 -7.15 6.70 -3.71
C ILE A 259 -8.64 6.66 -3.31
N ALA A 260 -9.31 7.82 -3.32
CA ALA A 260 -10.74 7.89 -3.00
C ALA A 260 -11.59 7.17 -4.05
N ASN A 261 -11.29 7.33 -5.34
CA ASN A 261 -11.97 6.62 -6.43
C ASN A 261 -11.81 5.09 -6.30
N GLU A 262 -10.61 4.62 -5.99
CA GLU A 262 -10.34 3.19 -5.81
C GLU A 262 -11.13 2.61 -4.62
N ARG A 263 -11.09 3.30 -3.46
CA ARG A 263 -11.84 2.89 -2.26
C ARG A 263 -13.35 2.89 -2.45
N ILE A 264 -13.87 3.86 -3.20
CA ILE A 264 -15.31 3.95 -3.45
C ILE A 264 -15.74 2.97 -4.54
N GLY A 265 -14.86 2.67 -5.52
CA GLY A 265 -15.06 1.59 -6.48
C GLY A 265 -15.24 0.23 -5.79
N GLU A 266 -14.51 0.00 -4.69
CA GLU A 266 -14.67 -1.18 -3.84
C GLU A 266 -16.03 -1.20 -3.10
N LEU A 267 -16.54 -0.04 -2.73
CA LEU A 267 -17.85 0.12 -2.08
C LEU A 267 -19.04 0.01 -3.07
N ALA A 268 -18.82 0.23 -4.35
CA ALA A 268 -19.87 0.14 -5.39
C ALA A 268 -20.43 -1.28 -5.55
N ASN A 269 -19.67 -2.30 -5.16
CA ASN A 269 -20.13 -3.69 -5.19
C ASN A 269 -21.11 -4.07 -4.08
N ALA A 270 -21.62 -3.10 -3.34
CA ALA A 270 -22.64 -3.21 -2.30
C ALA A 270 -22.29 -4.11 -1.10
N VAL A 271 -21.13 -4.70 -1.05
CA VAL A 271 -20.70 -5.63 0.00
C VAL A 271 -19.35 -5.22 0.57
N CYS A 272 -19.24 -5.22 1.89
CA CYS A 272 -18.00 -4.85 2.58
C CYS A 272 -16.88 -5.86 2.25
N PRO A 273 -15.77 -5.38 1.73
CA PRO A 273 -14.64 -6.21 1.35
C PRO A 273 -13.98 -6.96 2.51
N THR A 274 -14.18 -6.56 3.72
CA THR A 274 -13.53 -7.16 4.90
C THR A 274 -14.42 -8.15 5.63
N CYS A 275 -15.73 -7.93 5.67
CA CYS A 275 -16.64 -8.72 6.49
C CYS A 275 -17.82 -9.35 5.72
N GLY A 276 -17.97 -9.11 4.43
CA GLY A 276 -19.01 -9.72 3.59
C GLY A 276 -20.44 -9.22 3.83
N GLN A 277 -20.62 -8.20 4.66
CA GLN A 277 -21.95 -7.63 4.92
C GLN A 277 -22.32 -6.60 3.86
N GLU A 278 -23.63 -6.47 3.59
CA GLU A 278 -24.12 -5.38 2.74
C GLU A 278 -23.78 -4.02 3.35
N ILE A 279 -23.20 -3.17 2.52
CA ILE A 279 -22.92 -1.80 2.93
C ILE A 279 -24.22 -1.00 2.82
N PRO A 280 -24.66 -0.36 3.91
CA PRO A 280 -25.86 0.46 3.90
C PRO A 280 -25.82 1.50 2.77
N LYS A 281 -26.97 1.67 2.10
CA LYS A 281 -27.11 2.59 0.97
C LYS A 281 -26.66 4.01 1.33
N GLU A 282 -26.99 4.45 2.55
CA GLU A 282 -26.59 5.76 3.08
C GLU A 282 -25.07 5.95 3.16
N LYS A 283 -24.32 4.88 3.51
CA LYS A 283 -22.85 4.93 3.53
C LYS A 283 -22.24 4.99 2.13
N ARG A 284 -22.88 4.37 1.15
CA ARG A 284 -22.46 4.45 -0.25
C ARG A 284 -22.72 5.83 -0.83
N GLU A 285 -23.93 6.34 -0.62
CA GLU A 285 -24.32 7.70 -1.03
C GLU A 285 -23.42 8.75 -0.40
N SER A 286 -23.11 8.62 0.90
CA SER A 286 -22.17 9.52 1.60
C SER A 286 -20.75 9.40 1.04
N ALA A 287 -20.30 8.22 0.64
CA ALA A 287 -19.00 8.03 0.04
C ALA A 287 -18.92 8.62 -1.38
N GLU A 288 -20.00 8.46 -2.18
CA GLU A 288 -20.12 9.10 -3.50
C GLU A 288 -20.17 10.62 -3.40
N GLU A 289 -20.89 11.15 -2.42
CA GLU A 289 -20.92 12.59 -2.14
C GLU A 289 -19.54 13.12 -1.76
N THR A 290 -18.82 12.37 -0.92
CA THR A 290 -17.42 12.69 -0.56
C THR A 290 -16.52 12.70 -1.79
N LEU A 291 -16.68 11.74 -2.70
CA LEU A 291 -15.92 11.69 -3.96
C LEU A 291 -16.26 12.86 -4.88
N LEU A 292 -17.54 13.19 -4.99
CA LEU A 292 -17.99 14.37 -5.75
C LEU A 292 -17.37 15.64 -5.18
N GLY A 293 -17.36 15.78 -3.86
CA GLY A 293 -16.68 16.88 -3.18
C GLY A 293 -15.17 16.93 -3.45
N LEU A 294 -14.50 15.77 -3.43
CA LEU A 294 -13.08 15.68 -3.76
C LEU A 294 -12.81 16.02 -5.23
N ARG A 295 -13.63 15.52 -6.17
CA ARG A 295 -13.53 15.87 -7.59
C ARG A 295 -13.69 17.37 -7.82
N ALA A 296 -14.72 17.96 -7.22
CA ALA A 296 -14.95 19.41 -7.31
C ALA A 296 -13.77 20.20 -6.71
N ASN A 297 -13.20 19.71 -5.62
CA ASN A 297 -12.03 20.33 -4.99
C ASN A 297 -10.77 20.20 -5.87
N VAL A 298 -10.52 19.04 -6.45
CA VAL A 298 -9.39 18.85 -7.39
C VAL A 298 -9.55 19.75 -8.62
N GLU A 299 -10.76 19.81 -9.17
CA GLU A 299 -11.05 20.69 -10.30
C GLU A 299 -10.86 22.17 -9.95
N LYS A 300 -11.27 22.56 -8.74
CA LYS A 300 -11.02 23.90 -8.22
C LYS A 300 -9.52 24.18 -8.07
N ILE A 301 -8.78 23.23 -7.48
CA ILE A 301 -7.31 23.34 -7.34
C ILE A 301 -6.65 23.45 -8.72
N ARG A 302 -7.04 22.63 -9.69
CA ARG A 302 -6.53 22.72 -11.07
C ARG A 302 -6.78 24.08 -11.68
N LYS A 303 -8.02 24.56 -11.65
CA LYS A 303 -8.36 25.87 -12.21
C LYS A 303 -7.58 27.01 -11.57
N THR A 304 -7.43 26.97 -10.24
CA THR A 304 -6.63 27.95 -9.52
C THR A 304 -5.16 27.84 -9.91
N ALA A 305 -4.64 26.63 -9.95
CA ALA A 305 -3.26 26.35 -10.32
C ALA A 305 -2.96 26.74 -11.78
N ASP A 306 -3.87 26.46 -12.72
CA ASP A 306 -3.69 26.86 -14.12
C ASP A 306 -3.69 28.39 -14.29
N SER A 307 -4.56 29.09 -13.53
CA SER A 307 -4.57 30.54 -13.49
C SER A 307 -3.27 31.10 -12.91
N GLU A 308 -2.81 30.56 -11.78
CA GLU A 308 -1.53 30.97 -11.16
C GLU A 308 -0.34 30.65 -12.06
N ARG A 309 -0.33 29.47 -12.71
CA ARG A 309 0.70 29.11 -13.70
C ARG A 309 0.77 30.10 -14.84
N GLY A 310 -0.39 30.52 -15.38
CA GLY A 310 -0.44 31.53 -16.43
C GLY A 310 0.21 32.84 -16.00
N ILE A 311 -0.10 33.31 -14.80
CA ILE A 311 0.50 34.53 -14.24
C ILE A 311 2.01 34.36 -14.06
N LEU A 312 2.43 33.26 -13.40
CA LEU A 312 3.84 32.98 -13.15
C LEU A 312 4.65 32.82 -14.45
N GLN A 313 4.04 32.23 -15.48
CA GLN A 313 4.66 32.09 -16.80
C GLN A 313 4.93 33.48 -17.43
N SER A 314 3.96 34.40 -17.36
CA SER A 314 4.12 35.79 -17.80
C SER A 314 5.22 36.46 -16.98
N THR A 315 5.11 36.42 -15.64
CA THR A 315 6.12 37.04 -14.76
C THR A 315 7.53 36.50 -15.04
N ARG A 316 7.66 35.20 -15.29
CA ARG A 316 8.94 34.58 -15.65
C ARG A 316 9.49 35.14 -16.98
N THR A 317 8.61 35.31 -17.95
CA THR A 317 9.01 35.89 -19.26
C THR A 317 9.46 37.32 -19.08
N ASP A 318 8.66 38.12 -18.38
CA ASP A 318 8.94 39.52 -18.10
C ASP A 318 10.27 39.68 -17.33
N LEU A 319 10.49 38.88 -16.30
CA LEU A 319 11.75 38.87 -15.52
C LEU A 319 12.97 38.48 -16.37
N ASN A 320 12.81 37.50 -17.27
CA ASN A 320 13.93 37.15 -18.17
C ASN A 320 14.25 38.28 -19.15
N GLU A 321 13.24 38.92 -19.73
CA GLU A 321 13.43 40.09 -20.63
C GLU A 321 14.10 41.25 -19.87
N GLU A 322 13.68 41.52 -18.64
CA GLU A 322 14.27 42.53 -17.77
C GLU A 322 15.75 42.23 -17.45
N ILE A 323 16.04 40.97 -17.06
CA ILE A 323 17.42 40.52 -16.80
C ILE A 323 18.33 40.71 -18.02
N ASP A 324 17.85 40.37 -19.21
CA ASP A 324 18.64 40.51 -20.42
C ASP A 324 18.89 41.99 -20.75
N LEU A 325 17.89 42.87 -20.57
CA LEU A 325 18.00 44.29 -20.77
C LEU A 325 18.98 44.97 -19.79
N LEU A 326 18.90 44.58 -18.49
CA LEU A 326 19.83 45.08 -17.47
C LEU A 326 21.27 44.64 -17.74
N ARG A 327 21.48 43.41 -18.24
CA ARG A 327 22.80 42.89 -18.63
C ARG A 327 23.41 43.69 -19.80
N GLU A 328 22.61 43.92 -20.83
CA GLU A 328 23.06 44.70 -22.00
C GLU A 328 23.46 46.13 -21.59
N ARG A 329 22.61 46.80 -20.81
CA ARG A 329 22.87 48.16 -20.30
C ARG A 329 24.13 48.23 -19.45
N ALA A 330 24.28 47.28 -18.50
CA ALA A 330 25.46 47.20 -17.63
C ALA A 330 26.76 46.97 -18.44
N THR A 331 26.68 46.18 -19.50
CA THR A 331 27.82 45.90 -20.38
C THR A 331 28.24 47.16 -21.15
N THR A 332 27.27 47.88 -21.72
CA THR A 332 27.50 49.11 -22.47
C THR A 332 28.11 50.21 -21.60
N LEU A 333 27.48 50.47 -20.44
CA LEU A 333 27.93 51.48 -19.49
C LEU A 333 29.33 51.17 -18.91
N SER A 334 29.61 49.88 -18.70
CA SER A 334 30.95 49.43 -18.26
C SER A 334 32.03 49.76 -19.31
N GLY A 335 31.68 49.65 -20.61
CA GLY A 335 32.57 50.03 -21.71
C GLY A 335 32.83 51.53 -21.76
N GLU A 336 31.79 52.37 -21.68
CA GLU A 336 31.88 53.83 -21.68
C GLU A 336 32.68 54.37 -20.50
N LEU A 337 32.41 53.82 -19.30
CA LEU A 337 33.13 54.14 -18.07
C LEU A 337 34.64 53.87 -18.17
N ARG A 338 34.98 52.76 -18.85
CA ARG A 338 36.37 52.43 -19.09
C ARG A 338 37.10 53.49 -19.90
N VAL A 339 36.50 53.86 -21.03
CA VAL A 339 37.10 54.88 -21.92
C VAL A 339 37.26 56.24 -21.24
N ALA A 340 36.28 56.67 -20.44
CA ALA A 340 36.33 57.88 -19.66
C ALA A 340 37.48 57.90 -18.63
N LYS A 341 37.65 56.78 -17.91
CA LYS A 341 38.75 56.59 -16.94
C LYS A 341 40.13 56.60 -17.61
N GLU A 342 40.25 55.97 -18.77
CA GLU A 342 41.50 55.92 -19.52
C GLU A 342 41.93 57.34 -20.00
N ARG A 343 41.01 58.19 -20.51
CA ARG A 343 41.32 59.53 -21.00
C ARG A 343 41.77 60.49 -19.88
N ARG A 344 41.14 60.46 -18.74
CA ARG A 344 41.48 61.37 -17.62
C ARG A 344 42.87 61.12 -17.04
N ALA A 345 43.25 59.86 -16.97
CA ALA A 345 44.51 59.52 -16.33
C ALA A 345 45.78 59.94 -17.09
N VAL A 346 45.62 60.31 -18.33
CA VAL A 346 46.74 60.75 -19.21
C VAL A 346 47.08 62.20 -19.08
N ALA A 347 46.22 63.05 -18.52
CA ALA A 347 46.30 64.48 -18.53
C ALA A 347 47.28 65.18 -17.57
N SER A 348 47.97 64.46 -16.65
CA SER A 348 48.98 65.03 -15.79
C SER A 348 50.10 64.07 -15.43
N SER A 349 51.32 64.46 -15.32
CA SER A 349 52.49 63.63 -14.97
C SER A 349 52.44 63.05 -13.54
N GLU A 350 51.76 63.77 -12.63
CA GLU A 350 51.43 63.27 -11.29
C GLU A 350 50.28 62.24 -11.34
N ALA A 351 49.29 62.49 -12.16
CA ALA A 351 48.20 61.60 -12.44
C ALA A 351 48.65 60.33 -13.15
N ALA A 352 49.69 60.27 -13.93
CA ALA A 352 50.24 59.09 -14.54
C ALA A 352 50.91 58.14 -13.51
N ARG A 353 51.55 58.71 -12.47
CA ARG A 353 52.12 57.93 -11.37
C ARG A 353 51.04 57.35 -10.47
N GLU A 354 50.07 58.12 -10.08
CA GLU A 354 48.89 57.68 -9.35
C GLU A 354 48.11 56.62 -10.14
N ARG A 355 48.07 56.77 -11.46
CA ARG A 355 47.48 55.85 -12.40
C ARG A 355 48.20 54.50 -12.42
N ARG A 356 49.51 54.51 -12.52
CA ARG A 356 50.32 53.30 -12.53
C ARG A 356 50.16 52.53 -11.21
N GLU A 357 50.22 53.23 -10.07
CA GLU A 357 49.96 52.64 -8.75
C GLU A 357 48.54 52.09 -8.62
N THR A 358 47.54 52.87 -9.15
CA THR A 358 46.13 52.40 -9.18
C THR A 358 45.95 51.19 -10.12
N ALA A 359 46.60 51.17 -11.28
CA ALA A 359 46.55 50.05 -12.22
C ALA A 359 47.24 48.80 -11.66
N GLU A 360 48.38 48.95 -10.98
CA GLU A 360 49.08 47.86 -10.29
C GLU A 360 48.23 47.28 -9.14
N ASN A 361 47.60 48.15 -8.33
CA ASN A 361 46.68 47.75 -7.30
C ASN A 361 45.43 47.05 -7.83
N ASN A 362 44.86 47.61 -8.91
CA ASN A 362 43.69 47.01 -9.57
C ASN A 362 44.05 45.68 -10.27
N LEU A 363 45.23 45.58 -10.87
CA LEU A 363 45.74 44.32 -11.44
C LEU A 363 45.88 43.24 -10.36
N LYS A 364 46.47 43.59 -9.23
CA LYS A 364 46.61 42.69 -8.07
C LYS A 364 45.25 42.26 -7.55
N ALA A 365 44.35 43.25 -7.29
CA ALA A 365 43.00 42.95 -6.79
C ALA A 365 42.20 42.07 -7.75
N SER A 366 42.32 42.33 -9.09
CA SER A 366 41.63 41.53 -10.10
C SER A 366 42.21 40.11 -10.23
N LYS A 367 43.53 39.94 -10.13
CA LYS A 367 44.18 38.61 -10.07
C LYS A 367 43.77 37.83 -8.82
N ASP A 368 43.74 38.52 -7.66
CA ASP A 368 43.24 37.89 -6.42
C ASP A 368 41.75 37.52 -6.50
N ARG A 369 40.97 38.31 -7.26
CA ARG A 369 39.56 38.01 -7.52
C ARG A 369 39.40 36.80 -8.44
N LEU A 370 40.22 36.71 -9.50
CA LEU A 370 40.24 35.55 -10.40
C LEU A 370 40.58 34.25 -9.62
N ASP A 371 41.61 34.28 -8.79
CA ASP A 371 41.99 33.10 -7.98
C ASP A 371 40.84 32.65 -7.03
N ARG A 372 40.13 33.63 -6.45
CA ARG A 372 38.94 33.31 -5.63
C ARG A 372 37.80 32.74 -6.45
N LEU A 373 37.55 33.25 -7.65
CA LEU A 373 36.52 32.77 -8.57
C LEU A 373 36.85 31.39 -9.10
N ASP A 374 38.11 31.11 -9.42
CA ASP A 374 38.55 29.77 -9.85
C ASP A 374 38.35 28.72 -8.73
N LYS A 375 38.69 29.09 -7.48
CA LYS A 375 38.40 28.24 -6.31
C LYS A 375 36.89 28.01 -6.10
N LEU A 376 36.07 29.04 -6.28
CA LEU A 376 34.62 28.96 -6.18
C LEU A 376 34.05 28.08 -7.31
N GLN A 377 34.51 28.26 -8.53
CA GLN A 377 34.11 27.45 -9.67
C GLN A 377 34.44 25.95 -9.47
N GLY A 378 35.63 25.67 -8.89
CA GLY A 378 36.02 24.31 -8.49
C GLY A 378 35.04 23.70 -7.46
N LYS A 379 34.64 24.46 -6.45
CA LYS A 379 33.64 24.04 -5.46
C LYS A 379 32.28 23.79 -6.11
N ILE A 380 31.79 24.73 -6.92
CA ILE A 380 30.51 24.58 -7.64
C ILE A 380 30.53 23.31 -8.50
N ARG A 381 31.62 23.06 -9.22
CA ARG A 381 31.77 21.86 -10.06
C ARG A 381 31.72 20.58 -9.25
N SER A 382 32.39 20.54 -8.09
CA SER A 382 32.36 19.36 -7.21
C SER A 382 30.97 19.14 -6.59
N GLU A 383 30.32 20.20 -6.12
CA GLU A 383 28.96 20.11 -5.57
C GLU A 383 27.93 19.71 -6.65
N LYS A 384 28.08 20.25 -7.88
CA LYS A 384 27.23 19.84 -9.00
C LYS A 384 27.40 18.36 -9.35
N LYS A 385 28.63 17.86 -9.32
CA LYS A 385 28.88 16.43 -9.54
C LYS A 385 28.15 15.58 -8.50
N LEU A 386 28.28 15.93 -7.22
CA LEU A 386 27.57 15.23 -6.14
C LEU A 386 26.04 15.30 -6.31
N ALA A 387 25.50 16.45 -6.72
CA ALA A 387 24.08 16.60 -6.98
C ALA A 387 23.61 15.75 -8.19
N MET A 388 24.43 15.66 -9.24
CA MET A 388 24.15 14.80 -10.40
C MET A 388 24.20 13.31 -10.05
N ASP A 389 25.16 12.90 -9.21
CA ASP A 389 25.22 11.52 -8.72
C ASP A 389 23.98 11.20 -7.87
N ALA A 390 23.58 12.11 -6.99
CA ALA A 390 22.36 11.98 -6.20
C ALA A 390 21.08 11.93 -7.08
N GLN A 391 21.02 12.75 -8.14
CA GLN A 391 19.92 12.71 -9.12
C GLN A 391 19.85 11.34 -9.80
N LYS A 392 21.00 10.81 -10.25
CA LYS A 392 21.08 9.52 -10.89
C LYS A 392 20.61 8.39 -9.98
N ASP A 393 21.07 8.40 -8.72
CA ASP A 393 20.66 7.41 -7.73
C ASP A 393 19.17 7.50 -7.41
N ALA A 394 18.66 8.73 -7.21
CA ALA A 394 17.24 8.96 -6.96
C ALA A 394 16.37 8.52 -8.16
N LYS A 395 16.80 8.82 -9.39
CA LYS A 395 16.12 8.40 -10.62
C LYS A 395 16.07 6.88 -10.73
N SER A 396 17.18 6.21 -10.53
CA SER A 396 17.26 4.74 -10.54
C SER A 396 16.35 4.12 -9.46
N ARG A 397 16.29 4.78 -8.28
CA ARG A 397 15.40 4.36 -7.20
C ARG A 397 13.92 4.52 -7.57
N VAL A 398 13.55 5.61 -8.23
CA VAL A 398 12.18 5.84 -8.73
C VAL A 398 11.82 4.75 -9.74
N GLU A 399 12.64 4.53 -10.75
CA GLU A 399 12.43 3.52 -11.79
C GLU A 399 12.27 2.11 -11.19
N PHE A 400 13.11 1.75 -10.23
CA PHE A 400 13.00 0.48 -9.51
C PHE A 400 11.68 0.37 -8.74
N LEU A 401 11.32 1.40 -7.97
CA LEU A 401 10.11 1.38 -7.16
C LEU A 401 8.83 1.40 -8.01
N GLU A 402 8.85 2.01 -9.19
CA GLU A 402 7.74 1.95 -10.16
C GLU A 402 7.53 0.53 -10.71
N VAL A 403 8.63 -0.21 -10.92
CA VAL A 403 8.54 -1.64 -11.26
C VAL A 403 7.97 -2.43 -10.09
N VAL A 404 8.45 -2.21 -8.87
CA VAL A 404 7.94 -2.87 -7.66
C VAL A 404 6.45 -2.55 -7.44
N GLU A 405 6.03 -1.28 -7.60
CA GLU A 405 4.62 -0.90 -7.52
C GLU A 405 3.76 -1.68 -8.52
N ARG A 406 4.23 -1.83 -9.74
CA ARG A 406 3.53 -2.60 -10.79
C ARG A 406 3.46 -4.09 -10.45
N VAL A 407 4.54 -4.66 -9.93
CA VAL A 407 4.61 -6.08 -9.53
C VAL A 407 3.70 -6.37 -8.33
N LEU A 408 3.68 -5.48 -7.32
CA LEU A 408 2.83 -5.61 -6.15
C LEU A 408 1.36 -5.20 -6.41
N GLY A 409 1.11 -4.49 -7.50
CA GLY A 409 -0.21 -3.99 -7.86
C GLY A 409 -1.20 -5.09 -8.23
N LEU A 410 -2.46 -4.69 -8.41
CA LEU A 410 -3.60 -5.59 -8.66
C LEU A 410 -3.44 -6.50 -9.88
N ARG A 411 -2.62 -6.14 -10.87
CA ARG A 411 -2.34 -6.91 -12.08
C ARG A 411 -0.97 -7.60 -12.08
N GLY A 412 -0.27 -7.57 -10.92
CA GLY A 412 1.06 -8.15 -10.77
C GLY A 412 1.06 -9.61 -10.31
N VAL A 413 2.03 -9.96 -9.46
CA VAL A 413 2.23 -11.31 -8.91
C VAL A 413 0.99 -11.82 -8.16
N ARG A 414 0.22 -10.92 -7.54
CA ARG A 414 -1.02 -11.25 -6.84
C ARG A 414 -2.00 -12.09 -7.69
N VAL A 415 -2.19 -11.72 -8.96
CA VAL A 415 -3.09 -12.45 -9.88
C VAL A 415 -2.56 -13.84 -10.17
N GLN A 416 -1.25 -13.99 -10.34
CA GLN A 416 -0.64 -15.29 -10.63
C GLN A 416 -0.74 -16.23 -9.44
N VAL A 417 -0.48 -15.73 -8.21
CA VAL A 417 -0.63 -16.51 -6.99
C VAL A 417 -2.08 -16.94 -6.79
N LEU A 418 -3.02 -16.02 -7.01
CA LEU A 418 -4.45 -16.32 -6.93
C LEU A 418 -4.86 -17.38 -7.97
N ALA A 419 -4.45 -17.23 -9.23
CA ALA A 419 -4.77 -18.17 -10.30
C ALA A 419 -4.27 -19.59 -9.96
N LYS A 420 -3.01 -19.71 -9.54
CA LYS A 420 -2.43 -21.01 -9.17
C LYS A 420 -3.14 -21.66 -7.97
N ALA A 421 -3.57 -20.85 -6.99
CA ALA A 421 -4.33 -21.37 -5.86
C ALA A 421 -5.76 -21.79 -6.28
N LEU A 422 -6.37 -21.06 -7.22
CA LEU A 422 -7.68 -21.41 -7.78
C LEU A 422 -7.61 -22.74 -8.53
N ASP A 423 -6.54 -22.99 -9.29
CA ASP A 423 -6.35 -24.27 -9.97
C ASP A 423 -6.36 -25.42 -8.95
N GLY A 424 -5.61 -25.31 -7.85
CA GLY A 424 -5.60 -26.32 -6.79
C GLY A 424 -6.96 -26.50 -6.11
N ILE A 425 -7.71 -25.41 -5.87
CA ILE A 425 -9.07 -25.50 -5.31
C ILE A 425 -10.01 -26.18 -6.32
N ASN A 426 -9.95 -25.82 -7.58
CA ASN A 426 -10.79 -26.36 -8.64
C ASN A 426 -10.56 -27.86 -8.83
N ASP A 427 -9.31 -28.29 -8.82
CA ASP A 427 -8.94 -29.70 -8.95
C ASP A 427 -9.49 -30.52 -7.77
N LEU A 428 -9.24 -30.07 -6.53
CA LEU A 428 -9.74 -30.75 -5.35
C LEU A 428 -11.27 -30.73 -5.26
N ALA A 429 -11.90 -29.60 -5.53
CA ALA A 429 -13.35 -29.48 -5.46
C ALA A 429 -14.05 -30.32 -6.55
N SER A 430 -13.48 -30.39 -7.75
CA SER A 430 -13.98 -31.25 -8.83
C SER A 430 -13.77 -32.72 -8.50
N TYR A 431 -12.62 -33.09 -7.89
CA TYR A 431 -12.37 -34.43 -7.43
C TYR A 431 -13.44 -34.89 -6.41
N TRP A 432 -13.65 -34.12 -5.35
CA TRP A 432 -14.66 -34.43 -4.34
C TRP A 432 -16.09 -34.39 -4.89
N LEU A 433 -16.39 -33.45 -5.80
CA LEU A 433 -17.71 -33.38 -6.44
C LEU A 433 -17.98 -34.63 -7.28
N ALA A 434 -17.01 -35.08 -8.06
CA ALA A 434 -17.12 -36.29 -8.87
C ALA A 434 -17.37 -37.54 -7.99
N GLN A 435 -16.67 -37.64 -6.87
CA GLN A 435 -16.86 -38.73 -5.89
C GLN A 435 -18.28 -38.68 -5.28
N ILE A 436 -18.70 -37.53 -4.76
CA ILE A 436 -19.98 -37.35 -4.07
C ILE A 436 -21.18 -37.49 -5.01
N THR A 437 -21.02 -37.14 -6.27
CA THR A 437 -22.10 -37.29 -7.28
C THR A 437 -22.05 -38.60 -8.05
N ASN A 438 -21.00 -39.39 -7.84
CA ASN A 438 -20.67 -40.56 -8.65
C ASN A 438 -20.70 -40.26 -10.16
N ASN A 439 -20.24 -39.07 -10.51
CA ASN A 439 -20.19 -38.61 -11.88
C ASN A 439 -18.79 -38.04 -12.20
N PRO A 440 -17.97 -38.74 -13.00
CA PRO A 440 -16.62 -38.30 -13.34
C PRO A 440 -16.57 -37.01 -14.16
N ASP A 441 -17.69 -36.59 -14.76
CA ASP A 441 -17.78 -35.36 -15.55
C ASP A 441 -18.22 -34.14 -14.72
N ALA A 442 -18.59 -34.36 -13.46
CA ALA A 442 -18.95 -33.26 -12.57
C ALA A 442 -17.72 -32.39 -12.29
N ARG A 443 -17.84 -31.10 -12.54
CA ARG A 443 -16.77 -30.13 -12.36
C ARG A 443 -17.27 -28.92 -11.60
N LEU A 444 -16.36 -28.39 -10.80
CA LEU A 444 -16.56 -27.16 -10.07
C LEU A 444 -15.42 -26.21 -10.40
N GLN A 445 -15.74 -25.03 -10.88
CA GLN A 445 -14.75 -24.04 -11.29
C GLN A 445 -15.00 -22.69 -10.62
N LEU A 446 -13.97 -22.20 -9.94
CA LEU A 446 -13.86 -20.84 -9.50
C LEU A 446 -13.08 -20.05 -10.57
N LYS A 447 -13.74 -19.09 -11.21
CA LYS A 447 -13.12 -18.24 -12.24
C LYS A 447 -12.85 -16.86 -11.68
N PRO A 448 -11.63 -16.32 -11.87
CA PRO A 448 -11.25 -15.02 -11.31
C PRO A 448 -11.90 -13.82 -12.02
N TYR A 449 -12.79 -14.07 -12.97
CA TYR A 449 -13.46 -13.03 -13.75
C TYR A 449 -14.94 -13.37 -13.87
N SER A 450 -15.81 -12.39 -13.65
CA SER A 450 -17.19 -12.48 -14.08
C SER A 450 -17.40 -11.52 -15.27
N GLU A 451 -17.91 -12.04 -16.39
CA GLU A 451 -18.32 -11.21 -17.51
C GLU A 451 -19.62 -10.50 -17.16
N THR A 452 -19.60 -9.19 -17.15
CA THR A 452 -20.85 -8.41 -17.03
C THR A 452 -21.47 -8.22 -18.40
N LYS A 453 -22.81 -8.28 -18.46
CA LYS A 453 -23.60 -8.07 -19.69
C LYS A 453 -23.34 -6.74 -20.41
N THR A 454 -22.58 -5.83 -19.81
CA THR A 454 -22.25 -4.48 -20.29
C THR A 454 -20.76 -4.28 -20.58
N ALA A 455 -20.05 -5.30 -21.06
CA ALA A 455 -18.66 -5.23 -21.56
C ALA A 455 -17.57 -4.82 -20.55
N GLY A 456 -17.74 -5.11 -19.25
CA GLY A 456 -16.71 -4.93 -18.22
C GLY A 456 -16.33 -6.26 -17.57
N VAL A 457 -15.03 -6.55 -17.48
CA VAL A 457 -14.51 -7.64 -16.64
C VAL A 457 -14.48 -7.13 -15.20
N THR A 458 -15.33 -7.69 -14.34
CA THR A 458 -15.27 -7.40 -12.90
C THR A 458 -14.23 -8.30 -12.23
N ASP A 459 -13.42 -7.70 -11.37
CA ASP A 459 -12.46 -8.38 -10.51
C ASP A 459 -13.20 -9.12 -9.37
N ALA A 460 -13.84 -10.22 -9.71
CA ALA A 460 -14.74 -10.98 -8.87
C ALA A 460 -14.52 -12.49 -9.10
N LEU A 461 -14.90 -13.34 -8.16
CA LEU A 461 -14.73 -14.77 -8.26
C LEU A 461 -16.07 -15.46 -8.47
N SER A 462 -16.38 -15.84 -9.71
CA SER A 462 -17.58 -16.59 -10.03
C SER A 462 -17.41 -18.08 -9.72
N LEU A 463 -18.52 -18.73 -9.33
CA LEU A 463 -18.62 -20.17 -9.12
C LEU A 463 -19.46 -20.78 -10.23
N GLU A 464 -18.87 -21.67 -10.98
CA GLU A 464 -19.56 -22.46 -12.02
C GLU A 464 -19.57 -23.95 -11.62
N VAL A 465 -20.69 -24.59 -11.83
CA VAL A 465 -20.86 -26.04 -11.65
C VAL A 465 -21.34 -26.62 -12.95
N SER A 466 -20.69 -27.65 -13.44
CA SER A 466 -21.06 -28.36 -14.66
C SER A 466 -21.08 -29.87 -14.44
N GLY A 467 -21.80 -30.58 -15.29
CA GLY A 467 -21.95 -32.03 -15.18
C GLY A 467 -22.86 -32.51 -14.03
N PHE A 468 -23.49 -31.58 -13.29
CA PHE A 468 -24.35 -31.88 -12.16
C PHE A 468 -25.44 -30.80 -12.00
N GLY A 469 -26.64 -31.18 -11.48
CA GLY A 469 -27.69 -30.21 -11.16
C GLY A 469 -28.42 -29.61 -12.36
N GLY A 470 -28.63 -30.35 -13.43
CA GLY A 470 -29.41 -29.93 -14.59
C GLY A 470 -28.84 -28.78 -15.43
N GLY A 471 -27.59 -28.34 -15.15
CA GLY A 471 -26.85 -27.35 -15.95
C GLY A 471 -27.21 -25.88 -15.72
N TYR A 472 -28.05 -25.57 -14.74
CA TYR A 472 -28.50 -24.19 -14.44
C TYR A 472 -27.70 -23.47 -13.36
N GLY A 473 -26.60 -24.07 -12.90
CA GLY A 473 -25.72 -23.52 -11.86
C GLY A 473 -26.26 -23.70 -10.43
N TYR A 474 -25.46 -23.27 -9.44
CA TYR A 474 -25.71 -23.49 -8.01
C TYR A 474 -27.07 -22.98 -7.50
N LEU A 475 -27.51 -21.82 -7.96
CA LEU A 475 -28.75 -21.19 -7.48
C LEU A 475 -30.03 -21.94 -7.92
N ALA A 476 -29.97 -22.66 -9.02
CA ALA A 476 -31.10 -23.45 -9.54
C ALA A 476 -31.13 -24.88 -8.96
N ALA A 477 -30.06 -25.30 -8.29
CA ALA A 477 -29.97 -26.64 -7.71
C ALA A 477 -30.92 -26.81 -6.51
N SER A 478 -31.46 -28.00 -6.34
CA SER A 478 -32.26 -28.42 -5.17
C SER A 478 -31.43 -28.35 -3.88
N SER A 479 -32.06 -28.42 -2.71
CA SER A 479 -31.37 -28.39 -1.42
C SER A 479 -30.36 -29.53 -1.27
N GLY A 480 -30.70 -30.72 -1.72
CA GLY A 480 -29.78 -31.88 -1.70
C GLY A 480 -28.62 -31.71 -2.70
N GLU A 481 -28.89 -31.22 -3.88
CA GLU A 481 -27.84 -30.92 -4.87
C GLU A 481 -26.89 -29.82 -4.38
N ARG A 482 -27.41 -28.75 -3.79
CA ARG A 482 -26.58 -27.71 -3.18
C ARG A 482 -25.67 -28.29 -2.11
N ARG A 483 -26.19 -29.20 -1.27
CA ARG A 483 -25.40 -29.86 -0.24
C ARG A 483 -24.24 -30.66 -0.82
N ARG A 484 -24.49 -31.39 -1.94
CA ARG A 484 -23.45 -32.11 -2.68
C ARG A 484 -22.40 -31.22 -3.33
N ILE A 485 -22.70 -29.94 -3.55
CA ILE A 485 -21.74 -28.94 -4.02
C ILE A 485 -21.01 -28.27 -2.85
N ASP A 486 -21.71 -27.95 -1.77
CA ASP A 486 -21.16 -27.22 -0.61
C ASP A 486 -20.09 -28.02 0.14
N VAL A 487 -20.27 -29.32 0.26
CA VAL A 487 -19.32 -30.20 0.97
C VAL A 487 -17.96 -30.25 0.26
N PRO A 488 -17.85 -30.57 -1.05
CA PRO A 488 -16.60 -30.53 -1.81
C PRO A 488 -15.85 -29.21 -1.69
N ILE A 489 -16.57 -28.10 -1.81
CA ILE A 489 -15.96 -26.76 -1.69
C ILE A 489 -15.37 -26.56 -0.31
N THR A 490 -16.12 -26.90 0.75
CA THR A 490 -15.64 -26.72 2.12
C THR A 490 -14.41 -27.57 2.40
N MET A 491 -14.41 -28.84 1.96
CA MET A 491 -13.27 -29.75 2.09
C MET A 491 -12.03 -29.18 1.37
N SER A 492 -12.20 -28.71 0.15
CA SER A 492 -11.12 -28.15 -0.66
C SER A 492 -10.57 -26.84 -0.10
N LEU A 493 -11.44 -25.93 0.34
CA LEU A 493 -11.03 -24.67 0.96
C LEU A 493 -10.26 -24.90 2.25
N ALA A 494 -10.68 -25.86 3.10
CA ALA A 494 -9.95 -26.20 4.31
C ALA A 494 -8.54 -26.70 3.99
N THR A 495 -8.43 -27.64 3.05
CA THR A 495 -7.15 -28.23 2.65
C THR A 495 -6.20 -27.20 2.06
N VAL A 496 -6.68 -26.36 1.14
CA VAL A 496 -5.84 -25.32 0.51
C VAL A 496 -5.50 -24.19 1.48
N ALA A 497 -6.42 -23.82 2.38
CA ALA A 497 -6.15 -22.79 3.39
C ALA A 497 -5.05 -23.21 4.38
N ASP A 498 -5.08 -24.47 4.83
CA ASP A 498 -4.05 -25.03 5.71
C ASP A 498 -2.70 -25.10 5.00
N ALA A 499 -2.68 -25.64 3.77
CA ALA A 499 -1.48 -25.73 2.96
C ALA A 499 -0.85 -24.37 2.68
N ALA A 500 -1.67 -23.37 2.33
CA ALA A 500 -1.20 -22.01 2.04
C ALA A 500 -0.58 -21.32 3.27
N ARG A 501 -1.01 -21.68 4.46
CA ARG A 501 -0.48 -21.14 5.72
C ARG A 501 0.67 -21.96 6.31
N GLY A 502 0.93 -23.15 5.76
CA GLY A 502 1.94 -24.05 6.29
C GLY A 502 1.61 -24.56 7.70
N VAL A 503 0.32 -24.60 8.05
CA VAL A 503 -0.16 -25.21 9.32
C VAL A 503 -0.52 -26.66 9.08
N SER A 504 -0.52 -27.46 10.14
CA SER A 504 -1.01 -28.82 10.07
C SER A 504 -2.51 -28.82 9.74
N GLN A 505 -3.00 -29.90 9.15
CA GLN A 505 -4.40 -29.99 8.76
C GLN A 505 -5.32 -29.88 9.98
N GLY A 506 -6.02 -28.75 10.08
CA GLY A 506 -6.90 -28.43 11.19
C GLY A 506 -8.17 -29.29 11.19
N THR A 507 -8.84 -29.39 12.37
CA THR A 507 -10.12 -30.11 12.50
C THR A 507 -11.20 -29.48 11.62
N LEU A 508 -11.81 -30.28 10.76
CA LEU A 508 -12.95 -29.87 9.95
C LEU A 508 -14.25 -30.18 10.70
N TRP A 509 -15.10 -29.19 10.87
CA TRP A 509 -16.37 -29.28 11.56
C TRP A 509 -17.53 -29.30 10.58
N MET A 510 -18.31 -30.39 10.57
CA MET A 510 -19.41 -30.64 9.65
C MET A 510 -20.71 -30.78 10.44
N ASP A 511 -21.46 -29.71 10.60
CA ASP A 511 -22.72 -29.69 11.36
C ASP A 511 -23.91 -29.88 10.40
N GLU A 512 -24.70 -30.95 10.65
CA GLU A 512 -25.93 -31.31 9.91
C GLU A 512 -25.73 -31.43 8.39
N ILE A 513 -24.59 -31.98 7.94
CA ILE A 513 -24.25 -32.04 6.51
C ILE A 513 -25.10 -33.07 5.74
N PHE A 514 -25.67 -34.03 6.41
CA PHE A 514 -26.49 -35.08 5.80
C PHE A 514 -27.95 -34.68 5.60
N ASP A 515 -28.35 -33.52 6.11
CA ASP A 515 -29.70 -33.05 5.95
C ASP A 515 -30.03 -32.79 4.47
N ASN A 516 -31.22 -33.22 4.05
CA ASN A 516 -31.70 -33.13 2.68
C ASN A 516 -30.94 -34.00 1.64
N LEU A 517 -30.07 -34.90 2.09
CA LEU A 517 -29.47 -35.91 1.21
C LEU A 517 -30.35 -37.18 1.17
N ASP A 518 -30.43 -37.78 -0.02
CA ASP A 518 -30.93 -39.12 -0.19
C ASP A 518 -29.92 -40.17 0.29
N ASP A 519 -30.32 -41.43 0.37
CA ASP A 519 -29.43 -42.50 0.86
C ASP A 519 -28.13 -42.62 0.05
N CYS A 520 -28.19 -42.47 -1.27
CA CYS A 520 -27.00 -42.46 -2.12
C CYS A 520 -26.09 -41.28 -1.82
N GLY A 521 -26.66 -40.09 -1.60
CA GLY A 521 -25.90 -38.91 -1.22
C GLY A 521 -25.25 -39.04 0.16
N VAL A 522 -25.93 -39.61 1.11
CA VAL A 522 -25.37 -39.92 2.44
C VAL A 522 -24.19 -40.86 2.33
N GLU A 523 -24.31 -41.94 1.55
CA GLU A 523 -23.23 -42.91 1.35
C GLU A 523 -22.02 -42.30 0.67
N ALA A 524 -22.24 -41.54 -0.40
CA ALA A 524 -21.16 -40.87 -1.16
C ALA A 524 -20.43 -39.82 -0.31
N VAL A 525 -21.17 -38.99 0.45
CA VAL A 525 -20.56 -38.00 1.34
C VAL A 525 -19.82 -38.71 2.49
N SER A 526 -20.37 -39.78 3.04
CA SER A 526 -19.68 -40.58 4.09
C SER A 526 -18.35 -41.12 3.58
N GLY A 527 -18.33 -41.72 2.38
CA GLY A 527 -17.08 -42.20 1.76
C GLY A 527 -16.04 -41.10 1.56
N ALA A 528 -16.47 -39.95 1.08
CA ALA A 528 -15.56 -38.80 0.93
C ALA A 528 -15.00 -38.27 2.27
N LEU A 529 -15.82 -38.28 3.32
CA LEU A 529 -15.36 -37.91 4.68
C LEU A 529 -14.41 -38.93 5.28
N ASP A 530 -14.65 -40.23 5.06
CA ASP A 530 -13.75 -41.30 5.50
C ASP A 530 -12.38 -41.18 4.82
N GLU A 531 -12.36 -40.90 3.52
CA GLU A 531 -11.12 -40.65 2.78
C GLU A 531 -10.38 -39.40 3.32
N LEU A 532 -11.07 -38.29 3.45
CA LEU A 532 -10.48 -37.06 4.03
C LEU A 532 -10.02 -37.29 5.48
N GLY A 533 -10.73 -38.11 6.22
CA GLY A 533 -10.41 -38.51 7.59
C GLY A 533 -9.06 -39.21 7.74
N GLN A 534 -8.55 -39.84 6.70
CA GLN A 534 -7.22 -40.46 6.73
C GLN A 534 -6.10 -39.40 6.88
N GLU A 535 -6.36 -38.19 6.48
CA GLU A 535 -5.38 -37.09 6.51
C GLU A 535 -5.59 -36.14 7.70
N ARG A 536 -6.85 -35.91 8.11
CA ARG A 536 -7.22 -34.92 9.12
C ARG A 536 -8.40 -35.36 10.00
N PRO A 537 -8.58 -34.77 11.20
CA PRO A 537 -9.78 -35.03 11.99
C PRO A 537 -10.99 -34.30 11.36
N VAL A 538 -12.07 -35.06 11.18
CA VAL A 538 -13.36 -34.58 10.66
C VAL A 538 -14.43 -34.81 11.70
N VAL A 539 -14.93 -33.75 12.33
CA VAL A 539 -16.02 -33.85 13.32
C VAL A 539 -17.35 -33.64 12.62
N VAL A 540 -18.15 -34.69 12.62
CA VAL A 540 -19.49 -34.66 12.04
C VAL A 540 -20.52 -34.59 13.18
N ILE A 541 -21.33 -33.53 13.17
CA ILE A 541 -22.44 -33.38 14.10
C ILE A 541 -23.73 -33.80 13.40
N SER A 542 -24.45 -34.74 13.99
CA SER A 542 -25.73 -35.22 13.44
C SER A 542 -26.75 -35.48 14.58
N HIS A 543 -28.02 -35.26 14.25
CA HIS A 543 -29.12 -35.65 15.12
C HIS A 543 -29.54 -37.12 14.93
N SER A 544 -29.03 -37.80 13.90
CA SER A 544 -29.38 -39.19 13.56
C SER A 544 -28.37 -40.17 14.11
N ALA A 545 -28.82 -41.03 15.00
CA ALA A 545 -28.01 -42.14 15.53
C ALA A 545 -27.64 -43.20 14.46
N LYS A 546 -28.40 -43.27 13.36
CA LYS A 546 -28.12 -44.17 12.22
C LYS A 546 -26.80 -43.86 11.50
N MET A 547 -26.25 -42.66 11.70
CA MET A 547 -24.96 -42.28 11.14
C MET A 547 -23.78 -43.09 11.69
N VAL A 548 -23.89 -43.68 12.86
CA VAL A 548 -22.84 -44.51 13.43
C VAL A 548 -22.51 -45.70 12.52
N GLU A 549 -23.53 -46.32 11.95
CA GLU A 549 -23.35 -47.50 11.07
C GLU A 549 -22.79 -47.11 9.70
N ARG A 550 -23.12 -45.89 9.23
CA ARG A 550 -22.73 -45.41 7.89
C ARG A 550 -21.31 -44.80 7.84
N LEU A 551 -20.96 -44.05 8.87
CA LEU A 551 -19.67 -43.33 8.92
C LEU A 551 -18.53 -44.17 9.53
N LYS A 552 -18.81 -45.25 10.22
CA LYS A 552 -17.80 -46.06 10.95
C LYS A 552 -16.78 -45.19 11.70
N PRO A 553 -17.23 -44.29 12.58
CA PRO A 553 -16.37 -43.29 13.18
C PRO A 553 -15.27 -43.90 14.04
N VAL A 554 -14.07 -43.29 14.06
CA VAL A 554 -12.98 -43.66 14.96
C VAL A 554 -13.29 -43.30 16.41
N LEU A 555 -14.19 -42.36 16.63
CA LEU A 555 -14.71 -41.93 17.91
C LEU A 555 -16.17 -41.51 17.76
N HIS A 556 -17.06 -42.13 18.56
CA HIS A 556 -18.45 -41.69 18.64
C HIS A 556 -18.71 -41.01 19.99
N ILE A 557 -19.12 -39.76 19.92
CA ILE A 557 -19.47 -38.91 21.06
C ILE A 557 -21.00 -38.78 21.08
N HIS A 558 -21.63 -39.31 22.12
CA HIS A 558 -23.06 -39.13 22.34
C HIS A 558 -23.29 -38.07 23.43
N VAL A 559 -24.09 -37.05 23.09
CA VAL A 559 -24.40 -35.92 23.98
C VAL A 559 -25.86 -36.01 24.40
N ASP A 560 -26.11 -36.12 25.68
CA ASP A 560 -27.46 -36.10 26.27
C ASP A 560 -27.52 -35.11 27.44
N ALA A 561 -28.36 -34.09 27.36
CA ALA A 561 -28.60 -33.06 28.39
C ALA A 561 -27.30 -32.49 29.04
N GLY A 562 -26.24 -32.31 28.25
CA GLY A 562 -24.95 -31.81 28.75
C GLY A 562 -24.01 -32.88 29.32
N GLN A 563 -24.41 -34.14 29.32
CA GLN A 563 -23.53 -35.29 29.61
C GLN A 563 -22.97 -35.84 28.29
N VAL A 564 -21.73 -36.28 28.34
CA VAL A 564 -21.02 -36.84 27.19
C VAL A 564 -20.62 -38.25 27.46
N SER A 565 -20.99 -39.18 26.58
CA SER A 565 -20.50 -40.56 26.56
C SER A 565 -19.70 -40.81 25.27
N MET A 566 -18.61 -41.52 25.37
CA MET A 566 -17.71 -41.87 24.27
C MET A 566 -17.72 -43.37 24.05
N LYS A 567 -17.74 -43.78 22.78
CA LYS A 567 -17.63 -45.18 22.34
C LYS A 567 -16.65 -45.28 21.19
#